data_cb486940cd70f64054b7221178faa957
#
_entry.id   cb486940cd70f64054b7221178faa957
#
_cell.length_a   1.000
_cell.length_b   1.000
_cell.length_c   1.000
_cell.angle_alpha   90.00
_cell.angle_beta   90.00
_cell.angle_gamma   90.00
#
_symmetry.space_group_name_H-M   'P 1'
#
loop_
_entity.id
_entity.type
_entity.pdbx_description
1 polymer ?
#
loop_
_entity_poly.entity_id
_entity_poly.type
_entity_poly.pdbx_seq_one_letter_code
_entity_poly.pdbx_strand_id
1 'polypeptide(L)'
;MDNHKLYFSKNGTWQASGDPESGATGTNAAFSLTTGETYFMGASHATATSRETSYAGNYGGCPAFAISSGNADGNGYGNFEYAPPTGYLALCTKNLGSDGG
;
A
#
# COMPACT_ATOMS: atom_id res chain seq x y z
N MET A 1 -7.25 -0.84 -3.36
CA MET A 1 -7.10 -2.15 -4.04
C MET A 1 -7.72 -2.03 -5.43
N ASP A 2 -6.91 -1.64 -6.35
CA ASP A 2 -7.37 -1.44 -7.72
C ASP A 2 -7.57 -2.78 -8.43
N ASN A 3 -8.62 -2.87 -9.25
CA ASN A 3 -8.99 -4.08 -9.99
C ASN A 3 -9.09 -5.36 -9.13
N HIS A 4 -9.41 -5.23 -7.84
CA HIS A 4 -9.55 -6.35 -6.88
C HIS A 4 -8.30 -7.25 -6.80
N LYS A 5 -7.14 -6.67 -6.97
CA LYS A 5 -5.86 -7.37 -6.86
C LYS A 5 -5.06 -6.87 -5.66
N LEU A 6 -4.42 -7.80 -4.97
CA LEU A 6 -3.57 -7.51 -3.81
C LEU A 6 -2.13 -7.93 -4.11
N TYR A 7 -1.22 -7.04 -3.80
CA TYR A 7 0.23 -7.22 -4.00
C TYR A 7 0.96 -6.96 -2.70
N PHE A 8 2.10 -7.58 -2.53
CA PHE A 8 3.00 -7.34 -1.41
C PHE A 8 4.39 -6.98 -1.92
N SER A 9 5.04 -6.07 -1.21
CA SER A 9 6.45 -5.76 -1.43
C SER A 9 7.24 -5.89 -0.13
N LYS A 10 8.52 -6.11 -0.27
CA LYS A 10 9.48 -6.09 0.84
C LYS A 10 10.68 -5.25 0.42
N ASN A 11 11.01 -4.24 1.22
CA ASN A 11 12.11 -3.33 0.93
C ASN A 11 12.04 -2.75 -0.50
N GLY A 12 10.85 -2.32 -0.94
CA GLY A 12 10.63 -1.75 -2.26
C GLY A 12 10.58 -2.75 -3.43
N THR A 13 10.76 -4.04 -3.17
CA THR A 13 10.72 -5.07 -4.21
C THR A 13 9.42 -5.85 -4.15
N TRP A 14 8.70 -5.92 -5.26
CA TRP A 14 7.45 -6.66 -5.37
C TRP A 14 7.70 -8.16 -5.29
N GLN A 15 6.94 -8.85 -4.44
CA GLN A 15 7.08 -10.28 -4.24
C GLN A 15 6.51 -11.04 -5.46
N ALA A 16 7.11 -12.19 -5.76
CA ALA A 16 6.75 -13.04 -6.89
C ALA A 16 6.73 -12.32 -8.25
N SER A 17 7.51 -11.26 -8.41
CA SER A 17 7.50 -10.40 -9.62
C SER A 17 6.10 -9.80 -9.89
N GLY A 18 5.35 -9.49 -8.84
CA GLY A 18 4.04 -8.86 -8.96
C GLY A 18 4.15 -7.49 -9.59
N ASP A 19 3.19 -7.18 -10.47
CA ASP A 19 3.11 -5.88 -11.14
C ASP A 19 1.79 -5.19 -10.79
N PRO A 20 1.79 -4.31 -9.78
CA PRO A 20 0.59 -3.57 -9.39
C PRO A 20 0.13 -2.58 -10.45
N GLU A 21 0.97 -2.23 -11.42
CA GLU A 21 0.62 -1.32 -12.53
C GLU A 21 -0.02 -2.04 -13.72
N SER A 22 -0.12 -3.36 -13.68
CA SER A 22 -0.72 -4.18 -14.75
C SER A 22 -2.24 -4.06 -14.87
N GLY A 23 -2.88 -3.25 -14.03
CA GLY A 23 -4.32 -2.98 -14.09
C GLY A 23 -5.17 -4.25 -13.94
N ALA A 24 -6.16 -4.40 -14.83
CA ALA A 24 -7.08 -5.53 -14.81
C ALA A 24 -6.39 -6.88 -15.10
N THR A 25 -5.23 -6.89 -15.77
CA THR A 25 -4.45 -8.11 -16.01
C THR A 25 -4.03 -8.76 -14.69
N GLY A 26 -3.66 -7.97 -13.69
CA GLY A 26 -3.34 -8.48 -12.36
C GLY A 26 -2.10 -9.37 -12.36
N THR A 27 -1.06 -9.00 -13.10
CA THR A 27 0.16 -9.80 -13.28
C THR A 27 0.77 -10.18 -11.94
N ASN A 28 0.84 -11.47 -11.65
CA ASN A 28 1.42 -12.04 -10.44
C ASN A 28 0.87 -11.44 -9.13
N ALA A 29 -0.41 -11.05 -9.13
CA ALA A 29 -1.07 -10.64 -7.90
C ALA A 29 -1.04 -11.78 -6.88
N ALA A 30 -0.76 -11.45 -5.61
CA ALA A 30 -0.75 -12.44 -4.54
C ALA A 30 -2.14 -13.03 -4.30
N PHE A 31 -3.18 -12.19 -4.39
CA PHE A 31 -4.57 -12.60 -4.26
C PHE A 31 -5.46 -11.81 -5.20
N SER A 32 -6.52 -12.48 -5.67
CA SER A 32 -7.67 -11.82 -6.28
C SER A 32 -8.78 -11.72 -5.25
N LEU A 33 -9.31 -10.52 -5.05
CA LEU A 33 -10.35 -10.24 -4.07
C LEU A 33 -11.73 -10.34 -4.73
N THR A 34 -12.72 -10.75 -3.95
CA THR A 34 -14.10 -10.86 -4.43
C THR A 34 -14.71 -9.46 -4.59
N THR A 35 -15.38 -9.24 -5.71
CA THR A 35 -16.10 -7.99 -5.97
C THR A 35 -17.32 -7.86 -5.04
N GLY A 36 -17.56 -6.65 -4.54
CA GLY A 36 -18.72 -6.36 -3.70
C GLY A 36 -18.49 -6.62 -2.21
N GLU A 37 -17.36 -7.17 -1.83
CA GLU A 37 -17.01 -7.40 -0.43
C GLU A 37 -16.29 -6.18 0.18
N THR A 38 -16.39 -6.05 1.50
CA THR A 38 -15.67 -5.04 2.28
C THR A 38 -14.41 -5.66 2.88
N TYR A 39 -13.29 -5.03 2.65
CA TYR A 39 -11.99 -5.47 3.15
C TYR A 39 -11.38 -4.43 4.09
N PHE A 40 -10.71 -4.90 5.11
CA PHE A 40 -9.91 -4.06 6.00
C PHE A 40 -8.50 -4.64 6.14
N MET A 41 -7.54 -3.76 6.39
CA MET A 41 -6.15 -4.16 6.58
C MET A 41 -5.96 -4.67 8.00
N GLY A 42 -5.32 -5.83 8.13
CA GLY A 42 -4.96 -6.39 9.42
C GLY A 42 -3.57 -7.00 9.38
N ALA A 43 -2.85 -6.91 10.47
CA ALA A 43 -1.57 -7.57 10.66
C ALA A 43 -1.55 -8.24 12.02
N SER A 44 -1.01 -9.45 12.06
CA SER A 44 -0.86 -10.19 13.30
C SER A 44 0.45 -10.97 13.30
N HIS A 45 0.84 -11.38 14.47
CA HIS A 45 2.05 -12.14 14.71
C HIS A 45 1.67 -13.45 15.40
N ALA A 46 2.09 -14.55 14.83
CA ALA A 46 1.79 -15.88 15.35
C ALA A 46 3.07 -16.60 15.77
N THR A 47 3.56 -16.33 16.98
CA THR A 47 4.56 -17.19 17.59
C THR A 47 4.33 -17.36 19.08
N ALA A 48 4.67 -18.55 19.56
CA ALA A 48 4.56 -18.92 20.96
C ALA A 48 5.75 -18.49 21.82
N THR A 49 6.73 -17.80 21.25
CA THR A 49 7.94 -17.36 21.96
C THR A 49 8.12 -15.86 21.81
N SER A 50 8.48 -15.23 22.89
CA SER A 50 8.69 -13.81 23.17
C SER A 50 9.46 -13.01 22.09
N ARG A 51 8.92 -12.95 20.89
CA ARG A 51 9.37 -12.04 19.85
C ARG A 51 8.37 -10.91 19.73
N GLU A 52 8.80 -9.72 20.02
CA GLU A 52 8.00 -8.52 19.79
C GLU A 52 8.00 -8.19 18.31
N THR A 53 6.83 -7.88 17.77
CA THR A 53 6.68 -7.38 16.40
C THR A 53 5.92 -6.07 16.45
N SER A 54 6.50 -5.02 15.92
CA SER A 54 5.86 -3.72 15.80
C SER A 54 5.34 -3.51 14.38
N TYR A 55 4.12 -3.00 14.28
CA TYR A 55 3.50 -2.61 13.02
C TYR A 55 3.23 -1.12 13.04
N ALA A 56 3.58 -0.43 11.97
CA ALA A 56 3.26 0.97 11.78
C ALA A 56 2.75 1.19 10.36
N GLY A 57 1.58 1.82 10.24
CA GLY A 57 0.97 2.14 8.94
C GLY A 57 1.49 3.47 8.41
N ASN A 58 1.77 3.53 7.11
CA ASN A 58 1.99 4.76 6.40
C ASN A 58 1.05 4.84 5.20
N TYR A 59 0.06 5.72 5.29
CA TYR A 59 -0.94 5.98 4.24
C TYR A 59 -0.65 7.29 3.48
N GLY A 60 0.56 7.85 3.64
CA GLY A 60 1.01 9.07 3.02
C GLY A 60 1.02 10.30 3.92
N GLY A 61 0.58 10.18 5.18
CA GLY A 61 0.57 11.27 6.17
C GLY A 61 1.89 11.36 6.96
N CYS A 62 1.76 11.48 8.27
CA CYS A 62 2.88 11.50 9.20
C CYS A 62 3.08 10.09 9.78
N PRO A 63 3.98 9.28 9.26
CA PRO A 63 4.24 7.96 9.81
C PRO A 63 4.88 8.06 11.20
N ALA A 64 4.63 7.05 12.03
CA ALA A 64 5.23 6.95 13.37
C ALA A 64 6.72 6.53 13.34
N PHE A 65 7.27 6.33 12.16
CA PHE A 65 8.67 5.95 11.95
C PHE A 65 9.36 6.91 10.96
N ALA A 66 10.69 6.95 11.00
CA ALA A 66 11.45 7.82 10.11
C ALA A 66 11.37 7.35 8.65
N ILE A 67 11.13 8.29 7.75
CA ILE A 67 11.21 8.09 6.29
C ILE A 67 12.53 8.69 5.83
N SER A 68 13.35 7.90 5.14
CA SER A 68 14.66 8.35 4.66
C SER A 68 14.62 8.88 3.23
N SER A 69 13.75 8.34 2.38
CA SER A 69 13.72 8.65 0.95
C SER A 69 12.73 9.76 0.58
N GLY A 70 11.60 9.86 1.28
CA GLY A 70 10.64 10.94 1.10
C GLY A 70 9.94 10.97 -0.25
N ASN A 71 9.51 9.82 -0.77
CA ASN A 71 8.82 9.74 -2.06
C ASN A 71 7.37 10.19 -1.94
N ALA A 72 6.92 10.99 -2.90
CA ALA A 72 5.52 11.36 -3.08
C ALA A 72 4.82 10.46 -4.10
N ASP A 73 3.49 10.52 -4.11
CA ASP A 73 2.68 9.89 -5.16
C ASP A 73 2.72 10.70 -6.48
N GLY A 74 1.99 10.24 -7.49
CA GLY A 74 1.94 10.88 -8.81
C GLY A 74 1.35 12.30 -8.81
N ASN A 75 0.64 12.70 -7.75
CA ASN A 75 0.10 14.04 -7.55
C ASN A 75 1.02 14.93 -6.69
N GLY A 76 2.16 14.41 -6.27
CA GLY A 76 3.12 15.13 -5.43
C GLY A 76 2.76 15.15 -3.93
N TYR A 77 1.88 14.26 -3.48
CA TYR A 77 1.47 14.16 -2.08
C TYR A 77 1.98 12.89 -1.44
N GLY A 78 2.07 12.94 -0.12
CA GLY A 78 2.55 11.82 0.66
C GLY A 78 4.04 11.88 0.96
N ASN A 79 4.46 10.99 1.86
CA ASN A 79 5.84 10.83 2.29
C ASN A 79 6.10 9.34 2.53
N PHE A 80 6.57 8.65 1.52
CA PHE A 80 6.78 7.21 1.55
C PHE A 80 8.26 6.88 1.45
N GLU A 81 8.68 5.78 2.06
CA GLU A 81 10.05 5.27 1.92
C GLU A 81 10.35 4.80 0.50
N TYR A 82 9.35 4.20 -0.15
CA TYR A 82 9.41 3.76 -1.55
C TYR A 82 8.32 4.45 -2.35
N ALA A 83 8.63 4.79 -3.60
CA ALA A 83 7.65 5.44 -4.47
C ALA A 83 6.40 4.55 -4.64
N PRO A 84 5.20 5.09 -4.44
CA PRO A 84 3.97 4.38 -4.79
C PRO A 84 3.97 4.01 -6.28
N PRO A 85 3.41 2.84 -6.65
CA PRO A 85 3.22 2.51 -8.05
C PRO A 85 2.36 3.54 -8.78
N THR A 86 2.52 3.65 -10.08
CA THR A 86 1.72 4.58 -10.91
C THR A 86 0.23 4.34 -10.72
N GLY A 87 -0.52 5.40 -10.45
CA GLY A 87 -1.96 5.34 -10.21
C GLY A 87 -2.36 5.09 -8.75
N TYR A 88 -1.42 4.78 -7.86
CA TYR A 88 -1.68 4.67 -6.43
C TYR A 88 -1.38 5.97 -5.72
N LEU A 89 -2.31 6.42 -4.90
CA LEU A 89 -2.28 7.75 -4.30
C LEU A 89 -2.22 7.67 -2.77
N ALA A 90 -1.60 8.67 -2.17
CA ALA A 90 -1.64 8.88 -0.73
C ALA A 90 -3.09 9.10 -0.26
N LEU A 91 -3.43 8.50 0.87
CA LEU A 91 -4.73 8.73 1.50
C LEU A 91 -4.73 10.09 2.21
N CYS A 92 -5.10 11.12 1.47
CA CYS A 92 -5.17 12.48 1.98
C CYS A 92 -6.32 13.25 1.31
N THR A 93 -6.77 14.32 1.95
CA THR A 93 -7.89 15.12 1.47
C THR A 93 -7.64 15.76 0.10
N LYS A 94 -6.40 16.06 -0.23
CA LYS A 94 -6.02 16.64 -1.53
C LYS A 94 -6.18 15.66 -2.69
N ASN A 95 -6.03 14.36 -2.42
CA ASN A 95 -6.26 13.32 -3.42
C ASN A 95 -7.75 12.93 -3.56
N LEU A 96 -8.60 13.40 -2.68
CA LEU A 96 -10.06 13.20 -2.80
C LEU A 96 -10.71 14.13 -3.83
N GLY A 97 -9.95 15.08 -4.38
CA GLY A 97 -10.45 16.02 -5.36
C GLY A 97 -11.19 17.21 -4.77
N SER A 98 -11.57 18.16 -5.64
CA SER A 98 -12.25 19.38 -5.25
C SER A 98 -13.69 19.16 -4.81
N ASP A 99 -14.27 18.02 -5.15
CA ASP A 99 -15.66 17.68 -4.86
C ASP A 99 -15.82 16.91 -3.53
N GLY A 100 -14.77 16.82 -2.73
CA GLY A 100 -14.78 16.17 -1.43
C GLY A 100 -14.74 14.64 -1.48
N GLY A 101 -14.28 14.12 -2.57
CA GLY A 101 -14.13 12.66 -2.75
C GLY A 101 -14.93 12.18 -3.89
#